data_93512989fa634975a4fd7e65b93f99e0
#
_entry.id   93512989fa634975a4fd7e65b93f99e0
#
_cell.length_a   1.000
_cell.length_b   1.000
_cell.length_c   1.000
_cell.angle_alpha   90.00
_cell.angle_beta   90.00
_cell.angle_gamma   90.00
#
_symmetry.space_group_name_H-M   'P 1'
#
loop_
_entity.id
_entity.type
_entity.pdbx_description
1 polymer ?
#
loop_
_entity_poly.entity_id
_entity_poly.type
_entity_poly.pdbx_seq_one_letter_code
_entity_poly.pdbx_strand_id
1 'polypeptide(L)'
;MQETMPYPPTILCAPLPQAAPGQLDIWRRAFEAGLEPWLDARQMEHVRRFGRAPTLVQSAHLQPDAKAFRPDVSGSKMSGQNISGTDAAGRRPVEAALSRLMARAQLITAVGLPTAPGWPQAAEAGALPIITMDNRTRPLLAGWQSGFSHSGAAAFCVLAPATDETRTAIAVDAEAITSPPPDASAFAANELTALRSLSQTGIDRDALRRWTIKEALLKAAGLGLGMPPALVPTGGSGQRAGLWRGPLGLFGWRVAPCPGHWLCVAQTGKIPQPPRILWQTPCELLRNLARLRQHV
;
A
#
# COMPACT_ATOMS: atom_id res chain seq x y z
N MET A 1 17.99 2.08 27.46
CA MET A 1 16.60 1.62 27.69
C MET A 1 15.87 1.65 26.35
N GLN A 2 15.43 0.52 25.82
CA GLN A 2 14.61 0.49 24.61
C GLN A 2 13.18 0.84 25.02
N GLU A 3 12.75 2.06 24.75
CA GLU A 3 11.32 2.38 24.85
C GLU A 3 10.57 1.58 23.77
N THR A 4 9.89 0.55 24.23
CA THR A 4 8.93 -0.16 23.38
C THR A 4 7.78 0.78 23.09
N MET A 5 7.48 1.01 21.83
CA MET A 5 6.23 1.66 21.42
C MET A 5 5.08 0.97 22.16
N PRO A 6 4.27 1.70 22.92
CA PRO A 6 3.26 1.09 23.78
C PRO A 6 2.15 0.36 22.99
N TYR A 7 2.03 0.64 21.70
CA TYR A 7 1.01 0.05 20.84
C TYR A 7 1.60 -0.55 19.56
N PRO A 8 1.19 -1.77 19.16
CA PRO A 8 1.56 -2.34 17.87
C PRO A 8 0.97 -1.50 16.74
N PRO A 9 1.62 -1.46 15.56
CA PRO A 9 1.04 -0.86 14.38
C PRO A 9 -0.33 -1.47 14.07
N THR A 10 -1.29 -0.66 13.67
CA THR A 10 -2.59 -1.14 13.21
C THR A 10 -2.66 -1.01 11.70
N ILE A 11 -3.10 -2.08 11.03
CA ILE A 11 -3.36 -2.08 9.59
C ILE A 11 -4.87 -2.18 9.39
N LEU A 12 -5.39 -1.18 8.72
CA LEU A 12 -6.78 -1.15 8.27
C LEU A 12 -6.83 -1.65 6.84
N CYS A 13 -7.73 -2.59 6.58
CA CYS A 13 -7.92 -3.22 5.29
C CYS A 13 -9.36 -3.02 4.85
N ALA A 14 -9.58 -2.70 3.57
CA ALA A 14 -10.92 -2.63 3.01
C ALA A 14 -10.93 -3.20 1.59
N PRO A 15 -11.81 -4.17 1.30
CA PRO A 15 -12.02 -4.65 -0.06
C PRO A 15 -12.66 -3.54 -0.90
N LEU A 16 -12.29 -3.46 -2.17
CA LEU A 16 -13.01 -2.62 -3.13
C LEU A 16 -14.42 -3.17 -3.35
N PRO A 17 -15.41 -2.31 -3.63
CA PRO A 17 -16.74 -2.76 -3.98
C PRO A 17 -16.71 -3.70 -5.18
N GLN A 18 -17.40 -4.83 -5.08
CA GLN A 18 -17.62 -5.74 -6.21
C GLN A 18 -18.72 -5.14 -7.10
N ALA A 19 -18.33 -4.33 -8.07
CA ALA A 19 -19.24 -3.52 -8.85
C ALA A 19 -18.77 -3.37 -10.31
N ALA A 20 -19.70 -3.11 -11.23
CA ALA A 20 -19.39 -2.75 -12.61
C ALA A 20 -18.64 -1.40 -12.67
N PRO A 21 -17.87 -1.11 -13.73
CA PRO A 21 -17.05 0.11 -13.84
C PRO A 21 -17.80 1.41 -13.55
N GLY A 22 -19.00 1.59 -14.09
CA GLY A 22 -19.82 2.78 -13.83
C GLY A 22 -20.28 2.91 -12.37
N GLN A 23 -20.52 1.80 -11.69
CA GLN A 23 -20.84 1.78 -10.26
C GLN A 23 -19.61 2.08 -9.40
N LEU A 24 -18.41 1.63 -9.80
CA LEU A 24 -17.16 2.00 -9.13
C LEU A 24 -16.91 3.51 -9.16
N ASP A 25 -17.29 4.20 -10.24
CA ASP A 25 -17.19 5.64 -10.33
C ASP A 25 -18.16 6.36 -9.38
N ILE A 26 -19.33 5.79 -9.11
CA ILE A 26 -20.25 6.30 -8.08
C ILE A 26 -19.59 6.21 -6.69
N TRP A 27 -18.99 5.07 -6.37
CA TRP A 27 -18.24 4.90 -5.12
C TRP A 27 -17.08 5.89 -5.02
N ARG A 28 -16.31 6.06 -6.08
CA ARG A 28 -15.20 7.02 -6.14
C ARG A 28 -15.68 8.43 -5.80
N ARG A 29 -16.75 8.91 -6.45
CA ARG A 29 -17.33 10.23 -6.18
C ARG A 29 -17.86 10.36 -4.76
N ALA A 30 -18.48 9.32 -4.21
CA ALA A 30 -18.95 9.34 -2.83
C ALA A 30 -17.80 9.48 -1.83
N PHE A 31 -16.68 8.77 -2.03
CA PHE A 31 -15.48 8.91 -1.20
C PHE A 31 -14.80 10.27 -1.40
N GLU A 32 -14.71 10.79 -2.64
CA GLU A 32 -14.18 12.15 -2.85
C GLU A 32 -14.98 13.19 -2.08
N ALA A 33 -16.30 13.18 -2.22
CA ALA A 33 -17.17 14.09 -1.51
C ALA A 33 -17.08 13.90 0.02
N GLY A 34 -16.99 12.64 0.48
CA GLY A 34 -16.82 12.31 1.90
C GLY A 34 -15.52 12.84 2.50
N LEU A 35 -14.44 12.83 1.73
CA LEU A 35 -13.10 13.19 2.18
C LEU A 35 -12.72 14.65 1.96
N GLU A 36 -13.48 15.41 1.18
CA GLU A 36 -13.18 16.80 0.85
C GLU A 36 -12.77 17.67 2.05
N PRO A 37 -13.44 17.61 3.23
CA PRO A 37 -13.04 18.39 4.38
C PRO A 37 -11.71 17.97 5.03
N TRP A 38 -11.22 16.77 4.74
CA TRP A 38 -10.13 16.11 5.46
C TRP A 38 -8.82 16.05 4.67
N LEU A 39 -8.85 16.36 3.37
CA LEU A 39 -7.68 16.34 2.50
C LEU A 39 -7.32 17.75 2.07
N ASP A 40 -6.02 18.08 2.16
CA ASP A 40 -5.54 19.30 1.53
C ASP A 40 -5.63 19.22 0.00
N ALA A 41 -5.48 20.35 -0.68
CA ALA A 41 -5.58 20.43 -2.13
C ALA A 41 -4.55 19.54 -2.84
N ARG A 42 -3.33 19.37 -2.29
CA ARG A 42 -2.28 18.52 -2.84
C ARG A 42 -2.63 17.05 -2.73
N GLN A 43 -3.19 16.62 -1.60
CA GLN A 43 -3.65 15.23 -1.40
C GLN A 43 -4.81 14.92 -2.34
N MET A 44 -5.76 15.82 -2.48
CA MET A 44 -6.90 15.63 -3.39
C MET A 44 -6.45 15.56 -4.86
N GLU A 45 -5.55 16.43 -5.30
CA GLU A 45 -4.99 16.39 -6.65
C GLU A 45 -4.17 15.11 -6.88
N HIS A 46 -3.36 14.70 -5.90
CA HIS A 46 -2.61 13.44 -5.97
C HIS A 46 -3.53 12.24 -6.22
N VAL A 47 -4.65 12.13 -5.51
CA VAL A 47 -5.62 11.04 -5.71
C VAL A 47 -6.30 11.13 -7.07
N ARG A 48 -6.78 12.32 -7.46
CA ARG A 48 -7.50 12.54 -8.72
C ARG A 48 -6.64 12.22 -9.94
N ARG A 49 -5.34 12.45 -9.88
CA ARG A 49 -4.40 12.14 -10.96
C ARG A 49 -4.42 10.67 -11.36
N PHE A 50 -4.60 9.75 -10.42
CA PHE A 50 -4.66 8.31 -10.69
C PHE A 50 -6.00 7.85 -11.28
N GLY A 51 -7.07 8.64 -11.15
CA GLY A 51 -8.38 8.36 -11.76
C GLY A 51 -8.55 8.87 -13.19
N ARG A 52 -7.59 9.64 -13.70
CA ARG A 52 -7.59 10.10 -15.08
C ARG A 52 -7.01 9.00 -15.97
N ALA A 53 -7.69 8.65 -17.06
CA ALA A 53 -7.08 7.86 -18.12
C ALA A 53 -5.75 8.55 -18.52
N PRO A 54 -4.66 7.81 -18.76
CA PRO A 54 -3.42 8.41 -19.21
C PRO A 54 -3.73 9.17 -20.50
N THR A 55 -3.67 10.51 -20.45
CA THR A 55 -3.60 11.30 -21.66
C THR A 55 -2.34 10.80 -22.34
N LEU A 56 -2.46 10.32 -23.57
CA LEU A 56 -1.34 9.90 -24.41
C LEU A 56 -0.42 11.13 -24.61
N VAL A 57 0.38 11.43 -23.61
CA VAL A 57 1.60 12.22 -23.82
C VAL A 57 2.53 11.22 -24.48
N GLN A 58 2.72 11.40 -25.78
CA GLN A 58 3.75 10.72 -26.54
C GLN A 58 5.10 10.96 -25.84
N SER A 59 5.49 10.08 -24.95
CA SER A 59 6.87 9.94 -24.53
C SER A 59 7.61 9.18 -25.65
N ALA A 60 7.92 9.91 -26.72
CA ALA A 60 9.00 9.56 -27.59
C ALA A 60 10.29 9.65 -26.75
N HIS A 61 11.04 8.58 -26.75
CA HIS A 61 12.34 8.29 -26.12
C HIS A 61 12.27 7.58 -24.76
N LEU A 62 12.46 6.29 -24.91
CA LEU A 62 13.35 5.36 -24.22
C LEU A 62 12.76 3.95 -24.34
N GLN A 63 13.00 3.29 -25.47
CA GLN A 63 12.97 1.84 -25.54
C GLN A 63 14.39 1.36 -25.14
N PRO A 64 14.54 0.65 -24.03
CA PRO A 64 15.62 -0.32 -23.90
C PRO A 64 15.15 -1.60 -24.57
N ASP A 65 15.97 -2.15 -25.44
CA ASP A 65 15.79 -3.43 -26.09
C ASP A 65 15.54 -4.54 -25.06
N ALA A 66 14.28 -4.89 -24.88
CA ALA A 66 13.87 -6.02 -24.07
C ALA A 66 13.85 -7.28 -24.96
N LYS A 67 15.02 -7.86 -25.20
CA LYS A 67 15.10 -9.30 -25.49
C LYS A 67 14.99 -10.06 -24.17
N ALA A 68 13.78 -10.18 -23.68
CA ALA A 68 13.43 -10.96 -22.51
C ALA A 68 13.65 -12.46 -22.76
N PHE A 69 14.26 -13.07 -21.81
CA PHE A 69 14.35 -14.51 -21.60
C PHE A 69 12.92 -15.10 -21.53
N ARG A 70 12.49 -15.73 -22.63
CA ARG A 70 11.34 -16.64 -22.65
C ARG A 70 11.89 -18.07 -22.57
N PRO A 71 11.57 -18.85 -21.53
CA PRO A 71 11.70 -20.28 -21.64
C PRO A 71 10.62 -20.78 -22.60
N ASP A 72 11.07 -21.53 -23.60
CA ASP A 72 10.23 -22.19 -24.56
C ASP A 72 9.38 -23.26 -23.86
N VAL A 73 8.10 -23.00 -23.72
CA VAL A 73 7.11 -23.99 -23.28
C VAL A 73 6.05 -24.07 -24.36
N SER A 74 6.28 -24.95 -25.31
CA SER A 74 5.27 -25.36 -26.27
C SER A 74 4.18 -26.17 -25.56
N GLY A 75 2.94 -25.71 -25.69
CA GLY A 75 1.74 -26.54 -25.61
C GLY A 75 0.93 -26.43 -24.33
N SER A 76 -0.08 -25.60 -24.33
CA SER A 76 -1.48 -25.99 -24.06
C SER A 76 -2.41 -24.77 -24.25
N LYS A 77 -3.25 -24.83 -25.26
CA LYS A 77 -4.37 -23.90 -25.44
C LYS A 77 -5.43 -24.20 -24.39
N MET A 78 -5.57 -23.36 -23.39
CA MET A 78 -6.79 -23.25 -22.61
C MET A 78 -7.59 -22.04 -23.12
N SER A 79 -8.78 -22.30 -23.61
CA SER A 79 -9.77 -21.32 -24.04
C SER A 79 -10.23 -20.49 -22.84
N GLY A 80 -9.64 -19.31 -22.65
CA GLY A 80 -10.11 -18.29 -21.73
C GLY A 80 -11.12 -17.40 -22.44
N GLN A 81 -12.28 -17.23 -21.83
CA GLN A 81 -13.33 -16.32 -22.29
C GLN A 81 -12.76 -14.91 -22.50
N ASN A 82 -12.93 -14.40 -23.74
CA ASN A 82 -12.66 -13.02 -24.12
C ASN A 82 -13.63 -12.09 -23.37
N ILE A 83 -13.20 -11.56 -22.21
CA ILE A 83 -13.78 -10.34 -21.67
C ILE A 83 -13.27 -9.20 -22.55
N SER A 84 -14.17 -8.49 -23.21
CA SER A 84 -13.84 -7.43 -24.17
C SER A 84 -12.83 -6.44 -23.60
N GLY A 85 -11.71 -6.24 -24.31
CA GLY A 85 -10.54 -5.48 -23.83
C GLY A 85 -10.79 -3.98 -23.54
N THR A 86 -11.96 -3.45 -23.89
CA THR A 86 -12.37 -2.06 -23.64
C THR A 86 -12.78 -1.80 -22.19
N ASP A 87 -13.41 -2.77 -21.51
CA ASP A 87 -13.86 -2.61 -20.11
C ASP A 87 -12.70 -2.65 -19.11
N ALA A 88 -11.63 -3.41 -19.40
CA ALA A 88 -10.47 -3.52 -18.52
C ALA A 88 -9.63 -2.24 -18.48
N ALA A 89 -9.53 -1.50 -19.59
CA ALA A 89 -8.75 -0.27 -19.69
C ALA A 89 -9.37 0.88 -18.87
N GLY A 90 -10.70 0.98 -18.80
CA GLY A 90 -11.38 2.01 -18.01
C GLY A 90 -11.50 1.66 -16.52
N ARG A 91 -11.53 0.37 -16.18
CA ARG A 91 -11.71 -0.11 -14.80
C ARG A 91 -10.51 0.18 -13.90
N ARG A 92 -9.28 -0.10 -14.36
CA ARG A 92 -8.05 0.05 -13.58
C ARG A 92 -7.80 1.46 -13.02
N PRO A 93 -7.97 2.55 -13.77
CA PRO A 93 -7.80 3.90 -13.22
C PRO A 93 -8.80 4.22 -12.11
N VAL A 94 -10.07 3.82 -12.27
CA VAL A 94 -11.11 4.06 -11.25
C VAL A 94 -10.82 3.27 -9.98
N GLU A 95 -10.43 2.00 -10.09
CA GLU A 95 -10.03 1.16 -8.97
C GLU A 95 -8.82 1.74 -8.24
N ALA A 96 -7.82 2.23 -8.99
CA ALA A 96 -6.63 2.85 -8.42
C ALA A 96 -6.93 4.16 -7.67
N ALA A 97 -7.84 4.98 -8.15
CA ALA A 97 -8.28 6.18 -7.45
C ALA A 97 -9.13 5.81 -6.22
N LEU A 98 -10.08 4.90 -6.37
CA LEU A 98 -10.97 4.48 -5.29
C LEU A 98 -10.19 3.85 -4.13
N SER A 99 -9.24 2.97 -4.41
CA SER A 99 -8.41 2.35 -3.35
C SER A 99 -7.61 3.39 -2.57
N ARG A 100 -7.11 4.43 -3.23
CA ARG A 100 -6.39 5.53 -2.58
C ARG A 100 -7.30 6.39 -1.70
N LEU A 101 -8.52 6.66 -2.15
CA LEU A 101 -9.53 7.36 -1.35
C LEU A 101 -9.94 6.53 -0.14
N MET A 102 -10.19 5.24 -0.32
CA MET A 102 -10.55 4.33 0.76
C MET A 102 -9.45 4.23 1.82
N ALA A 103 -8.17 4.16 1.43
CA ALA A 103 -7.06 4.15 2.38
C ALA A 103 -7.00 5.45 3.23
N ARG A 104 -7.34 6.59 2.66
CA ARG A 104 -7.44 7.87 3.38
C ARG A 104 -8.66 7.91 4.29
N ALA A 105 -9.79 7.39 3.83
CA ALA A 105 -10.99 7.24 4.65
C ALA A 105 -10.73 6.36 5.88
N GLN A 106 -9.98 5.26 5.72
CA GLN A 106 -9.54 4.42 6.82
C GLN A 106 -8.75 5.22 7.86
N LEU A 107 -7.76 6.01 7.43
CA LEU A 107 -6.97 6.83 8.34
C LEU A 107 -7.83 7.85 9.09
N ILE A 108 -8.62 8.64 8.37
CA ILE A 108 -9.47 9.68 8.95
C ILE A 108 -10.49 9.10 9.94
N THR A 109 -11.17 8.03 9.56
CA THR A 109 -12.18 7.41 10.42
C THR A 109 -11.57 6.73 11.66
N ALA A 110 -10.38 6.15 11.52
CA ALA A 110 -9.68 5.54 12.64
C ALA A 110 -9.18 6.56 13.67
N VAL A 111 -8.76 7.73 13.22
CA VAL A 111 -8.27 8.80 14.09
C VAL A 111 -9.41 9.62 14.67
N GLY A 112 -10.43 9.92 13.87
CA GLY A 112 -11.54 10.78 14.31
C GLY A 112 -12.63 10.05 15.10
N LEU A 113 -12.76 8.74 14.97
CA LEU A 113 -13.70 7.92 15.73
C LEU A 113 -12.92 6.88 16.55
N PRO A 114 -12.70 7.10 17.84
CA PRO A 114 -12.02 6.13 18.69
C PRO A 114 -12.79 4.81 18.70
N THR A 115 -12.22 3.80 18.02
CA THR A 115 -12.92 2.53 17.74
C THR A 115 -12.56 1.40 18.69
N ALA A 116 -11.63 1.61 19.62
CA ALA A 116 -11.23 0.56 20.56
C ALA A 116 -10.70 1.12 21.89
N PRO A 117 -10.91 0.40 23.02
CA PRO A 117 -10.25 0.70 24.28
C PRO A 117 -8.72 0.75 24.10
N GLY A 118 -8.07 1.80 24.63
CA GLY A 118 -6.61 1.98 24.49
C GLY A 118 -6.16 2.57 23.17
N TRP A 119 -7.06 2.96 22.26
CA TRP A 119 -6.72 3.76 21.11
C TRP A 119 -6.30 5.16 21.57
N PRO A 120 -5.14 5.70 21.14
CA PRO A 120 -4.77 7.05 21.51
C PRO A 120 -5.86 8.00 21.03
N GLN A 121 -6.36 8.82 21.94
CA GLN A 121 -7.33 9.83 21.55
C GLN A 121 -6.65 10.82 20.60
N ALA A 122 -7.36 11.21 19.54
CA ALA A 122 -6.92 12.28 18.67
C ALA A 122 -6.61 13.52 19.53
N ALA A 123 -5.51 14.20 19.20
CA ALA A 123 -5.14 15.43 19.86
C ALA A 123 -6.34 16.36 19.92
N GLU A 124 -6.54 16.95 21.10
CA GLU A 124 -7.50 18.00 21.45
C GLU A 124 -8.83 18.02 20.69
N ALA A 125 -9.91 17.81 21.42
CA ALA A 125 -11.27 17.96 20.93
C ALA A 125 -11.43 19.30 20.17
N GLY A 126 -11.60 19.23 18.85
CA GLY A 126 -11.86 20.39 18.00
C GLY A 126 -10.95 20.58 16.78
N ALA A 127 -9.80 19.93 16.70
CA ALA A 127 -8.97 20.02 15.51
C ALA A 127 -9.31 18.89 14.52
N LEU A 128 -9.74 19.26 13.32
CA LEU A 128 -9.98 18.30 12.24
C LEU A 128 -8.69 17.61 11.83
N PRO A 129 -8.66 16.26 11.70
CA PRO A 129 -7.51 15.54 11.23
C PRO A 129 -7.33 15.76 9.71
N ILE A 130 -6.58 16.76 9.32
CA ILE A 130 -6.29 17.03 7.90
C ILE A 130 -5.06 16.23 7.47
N ILE A 131 -5.22 15.41 6.46
CA ILE A 131 -4.10 14.71 5.82
C ILE A 131 -3.41 15.68 4.87
N THR A 132 -2.14 15.95 5.12
CA THR A 132 -1.24 16.69 4.24
C THR A 132 -0.23 15.76 3.59
N MET A 133 0.69 16.30 2.82
CA MET A 133 1.72 15.52 2.13
C MET A 133 3.08 16.19 2.29
N ASP A 134 4.09 15.41 2.67
CA ASP A 134 5.47 15.91 2.70
C ASP A 134 6.06 16.05 1.28
N ASN A 135 7.29 16.56 1.19
CA ASN A 135 8.01 16.72 -0.06
C ASN A 135 8.38 15.38 -0.75
N ARG A 136 8.25 14.25 -0.03
CA ARG A 136 8.45 12.88 -0.53
C ARG A 136 7.13 12.14 -0.80
N THR A 137 6.03 12.87 -0.92
CA THR A 137 4.68 12.35 -1.16
C THR A 137 4.13 11.39 -0.08
N ARG A 138 4.71 11.41 1.13
CA ARG A 138 4.19 10.62 2.24
C ARG A 138 3.02 11.34 2.91
N PRO A 139 1.98 10.61 3.33
CA PRO A 139 0.87 11.21 4.07
C PRO A 139 1.34 11.66 5.45
N LEU A 140 0.96 12.87 5.83
CA LEU A 140 1.22 13.43 7.14
C LEU A 140 -0.10 13.70 7.85
N LEU A 141 -0.20 13.26 9.08
CA LEU A 141 -1.29 13.54 9.99
C LEU A 141 -0.72 13.84 11.37
N ALA A 142 -1.10 14.97 11.96
CA ALA A 142 -0.58 15.40 13.26
C ALA A 142 -0.83 14.32 14.34
N GLY A 143 0.19 13.99 15.11
CA GLY A 143 0.14 12.97 16.16
C GLY A 143 0.17 11.51 15.65
N TRP A 144 0.25 11.29 14.34
CA TRP A 144 0.19 9.95 13.75
C TRP A 144 1.25 9.72 12.69
N GLN A 145 1.74 8.50 12.65
CA GLN A 145 2.51 7.96 11.53
C GLN A 145 1.58 7.11 10.69
N SER A 146 1.62 7.26 9.38
CA SER A 146 0.75 6.52 8.48
C SER A 146 1.41 6.20 7.15
N GLY A 147 0.91 5.16 6.50
CA GLY A 147 1.29 4.76 5.15
C GLY A 147 0.14 4.06 4.45
N PHE A 148 0.16 4.11 3.13
CA PHE A 148 -0.90 3.54 2.30
C PHE A 148 -0.34 2.51 1.32
N SER A 149 -1.17 1.50 1.02
CA SER A 149 -0.96 0.59 -0.10
C SER A 149 -2.30 0.18 -0.71
N HIS A 150 -2.24 -0.38 -1.89
CA HIS A 150 -3.38 -1.00 -2.55
C HIS A 150 -2.88 -2.14 -3.42
N SER A 151 -3.59 -3.24 -3.45
CA SER A 151 -3.28 -4.36 -4.33
C SER A 151 -4.53 -5.13 -4.67
N GLY A 152 -4.63 -5.55 -5.92
CA GLY A 152 -5.81 -6.24 -6.41
C GLY A 152 -7.07 -5.43 -6.12
N ALA A 153 -7.99 -6.04 -5.40
CA ALA A 153 -9.27 -5.45 -5.02
C ALA A 153 -9.32 -4.98 -3.57
N ALA A 154 -8.23 -4.45 -3.01
CA ALA A 154 -8.20 -3.97 -1.62
C ALA A 154 -7.32 -2.73 -1.41
N ALA A 155 -7.71 -1.92 -0.43
CA ALA A 155 -6.98 -0.78 0.09
C ALA A 155 -6.45 -1.07 1.49
N PHE A 156 -5.25 -0.57 1.79
CA PHE A 156 -4.56 -0.78 3.06
C PHE A 156 -4.05 0.54 3.61
N CYS A 157 -4.22 0.74 4.91
CA CYS A 157 -3.66 1.85 5.65
C CYS A 157 -2.97 1.31 6.91
N VAL A 158 -1.69 1.60 7.09
CA VAL A 158 -1.01 1.40 8.38
C VAL A 158 -1.02 2.70 9.15
N LEU A 159 -1.23 2.61 10.46
CA LEU A 159 -1.11 3.75 11.36
C LEU A 159 -0.50 3.32 12.70
N ALA A 160 0.21 4.25 13.30
CA ALA A 160 0.76 4.17 14.65
C ALA A 160 0.78 5.58 15.25
N PRO A 161 0.68 5.73 16.58
CA PRO A 161 0.91 7.02 17.21
C PRO A 161 2.31 7.55 16.88
N ALA A 162 2.41 8.86 16.62
CA ALA A 162 3.70 9.49 16.53
C ALA A 162 4.30 9.57 17.94
N THR A 163 5.52 9.10 18.12
CA THR A 163 6.30 9.38 19.32
C THR A 163 7.06 10.68 19.11
N ASP A 164 7.28 11.47 20.17
CA ASP A 164 7.92 12.79 20.12
C ASP A 164 9.35 12.77 19.52
N GLU A 165 9.95 11.61 19.44
CA GLU A 165 11.26 11.44 18.83
C GLU A 165 11.17 11.29 17.32
N THR A 166 10.88 12.41 16.67
CA THR A 166 11.46 12.80 15.39
C THR A 166 11.66 11.70 14.33
N ARG A 167 10.99 11.82 13.21
CA ARG A 167 11.34 11.15 11.94
C ARG A 167 11.17 9.63 11.86
N THR A 168 10.44 9.02 12.76
CA THR A 168 10.03 7.64 12.55
C THR A 168 9.04 7.59 11.39
N ALA A 169 9.38 6.87 10.35
CA ALA A 169 8.48 6.62 9.24
C ALA A 169 7.90 5.21 9.39
N ILE A 170 6.63 5.05 9.11
CA ILE A 170 5.99 3.74 8.96
C ILE A 170 5.39 3.64 7.56
N ALA A 171 5.47 2.46 6.97
CA ALA A 171 4.86 2.19 5.68
C ALA A 171 4.28 0.78 5.65
N VAL A 172 3.32 0.58 4.78
CA VAL A 172 2.76 -0.72 4.44
C VAL A 172 2.88 -0.95 2.94
N ASP A 173 3.15 -2.19 2.58
CA ASP A 173 2.92 -2.66 1.23
C ASP A 173 2.11 -3.94 1.26
N ALA A 174 1.29 -4.15 0.21
CA ALA A 174 0.45 -5.32 0.06
C ALA A 174 0.40 -5.75 -1.39
N GLU A 175 0.51 -7.06 -1.63
CA GLU A 175 0.38 -7.67 -2.94
C GLU A 175 -0.60 -8.85 -2.89
N ALA A 176 -1.56 -8.86 -3.80
CA ALA A 176 -2.46 -10.00 -3.92
C ALA A 176 -1.67 -11.25 -4.30
N ILE A 177 -1.93 -12.38 -3.65
CA ILE A 177 -1.22 -13.64 -3.92
C ILE A 177 -1.43 -14.16 -5.35
N THR A 178 -2.43 -13.61 -6.06
CA THR A 178 -2.76 -13.89 -7.46
C THR A 178 -2.10 -12.90 -8.43
N SER A 179 -1.39 -11.87 -7.92
CA SER A 179 -0.65 -10.94 -8.77
C SER A 179 0.49 -11.67 -9.49
N PRO A 180 0.82 -11.28 -10.72
CA PRO A 180 2.02 -11.80 -11.35
C PRO A 180 3.26 -11.36 -10.55
N PRO A 181 4.31 -12.21 -10.47
CA PRO A 181 5.55 -11.81 -9.82
C PRO A 181 6.20 -10.65 -10.59
N PRO A 182 6.95 -9.79 -9.90
CA PRO A 182 7.68 -8.70 -10.54
C PRO A 182 8.81 -9.25 -11.44
N ASP A 183 9.31 -8.37 -12.31
CA ASP A 183 10.44 -8.68 -13.19
C ASP A 183 11.69 -9.08 -12.41
N ALA A 184 12.55 -9.92 -13.03
CA ALA A 184 13.78 -10.40 -12.41
C ALA A 184 14.74 -9.28 -12.00
N SER A 185 14.69 -8.11 -12.64
CA SER A 185 15.48 -6.92 -12.29
C SER A 185 15.19 -6.37 -10.90
N ALA A 186 14.05 -6.74 -10.32
CA ALA A 186 13.70 -6.36 -8.94
C ALA A 186 14.51 -7.11 -7.87
N PHE A 187 15.24 -8.15 -8.24
CA PHE A 187 15.91 -9.05 -7.31
C PHE A 187 17.44 -9.04 -7.48
N ALA A 188 18.16 -9.16 -6.36
CA ALA A 188 19.59 -9.37 -6.36
C ALA A 188 19.94 -10.78 -6.87
N ALA A 189 21.17 -10.99 -7.34
CA ALA A 189 21.63 -12.27 -7.89
C ALA A 189 21.46 -13.45 -6.91
N ASN A 190 21.76 -13.24 -5.63
CA ASN A 190 21.57 -14.25 -4.58
C ASN A 190 20.09 -14.56 -4.32
N GLU A 191 19.19 -13.57 -4.43
CA GLU A 191 17.75 -13.78 -4.32
C GLU A 191 17.22 -14.59 -5.51
N LEU A 192 17.68 -14.29 -6.73
CA LEU A 192 17.33 -15.06 -7.92
C LEU A 192 17.80 -16.51 -7.81
N THR A 193 19.01 -16.75 -7.27
CA THR A 193 19.51 -18.09 -7.01
C THR A 193 18.62 -18.83 -6.01
N ALA A 194 18.23 -18.17 -4.92
CA ALA A 194 17.34 -18.74 -3.93
C ALA A 194 15.94 -19.04 -4.50
N LEU A 195 15.40 -18.16 -5.33
CA LEU A 195 14.11 -18.38 -6.00
C LEU A 195 14.15 -19.59 -6.93
N ARG A 196 15.20 -19.74 -7.74
CA ARG A 196 15.37 -20.87 -8.67
C ARG A 196 15.43 -22.24 -7.98
N SER A 197 15.77 -22.31 -6.70
CA SER A 197 15.77 -23.55 -5.92
C SER A 197 14.38 -24.01 -5.46
N LEU A 198 13.33 -23.21 -5.69
CA LEU A 198 11.96 -23.51 -5.30
C LEU A 198 11.17 -24.15 -6.46
N SER A 199 10.04 -24.77 -6.14
CA SER A 199 9.04 -25.17 -7.15
C SER A 199 8.44 -23.93 -7.82
N GLN A 200 7.84 -24.07 -9.01
CA GLN A 200 7.28 -22.92 -9.74
C GLN A 200 6.30 -22.09 -8.90
N THR A 201 5.37 -22.74 -8.21
CA THR A 201 4.44 -22.06 -7.29
C THR A 201 5.16 -21.42 -6.10
N GLY A 202 6.25 -22.00 -5.64
CA GLY A 202 7.11 -21.46 -4.61
C GLY A 202 7.86 -20.21 -5.07
N ILE A 203 8.34 -20.21 -6.33
CA ILE A 203 9.02 -19.06 -6.95
C ILE A 203 8.09 -17.84 -6.94
N ASP A 204 6.90 -17.97 -7.54
CA ASP A 204 5.96 -16.86 -7.67
C ASP A 204 5.57 -16.30 -6.29
N ARG A 205 5.31 -17.20 -5.36
CA ARG A 205 4.91 -16.83 -3.99
C ARG A 205 6.02 -16.12 -3.22
N ASP A 206 7.27 -16.61 -3.27
CA ASP A 206 8.39 -15.99 -2.55
C ASP A 206 8.87 -14.73 -3.27
N ALA A 207 8.78 -14.65 -4.60
CA ALA A 207 9.04 -13.44 -5.35
C ALA A 207 8.08 -12.30 -4.97
N LEU A 208 6.77 -12.55 -4.90
CA LEU A 208 5.78 -11.57 -4.41
C LEU A 208 6.04 -11.16 -2.97
N ARG A 209 6.36 -12.12 -2.07
CA ARG A 209 6.73 -11.81 -0.68
C ARG A 209 7.92 -10.87 -0.61
N ARG A 210 8.99 -11.16 -1.37
CA ARG A 210 10.19 -10.31 -1.42
C ARG A 210 9.88 -8.93 -1.97
N TRP A 211 9.08 -8.86 -3.02
CA TRP A 211 8.63 -7.60 -3.61
C TRP A 211 7.90 -6.73 -2.59
N THR A 212 6.90 -7.30 -1.89
CA THR A 212 6.16 -6.63 -0.83
C THR A 212 7.08 -6.07 0.27
N ILE A 213 8.14 -6.81 0.64
CA ILE A 213 9.13 -6.33 1.62
C ILE A 213 9.92 -5.14 1.06
N LYS A 214 10.41 -5.22 -0.19
CA LYS A 214 11.19 -4.16 -0.84
C LYS A 214 10.37 -2.87 -0.97
N GLU A 215 9.14 -2.97 -1.46
CA GLU A 215 8.24 -1.83 -1.58
C GLU A 215 7.93 -1.19 -0.22
N ALA A 216 7.64 -1.96 0.81
CA ALA A 216 7.40 -1.43 2.16
C ALA A 216 8.63 -0.68 2.70
N LEU A 217 9.83 -1.23 2.51
CA LEU A 217 11.09 -0.59 2.94
C LEU A 217 11.38 0.70 2.15
N LEU A 218 11.21 0.67 0.83
CA LEU A 218 11.42 1.85 -0.03
C LEU A 218 10.40 2.96 0.29
N LYS A 219 9.15 2.60 0.57
CA LYS A 219 8.12 3.54 1.03
C LYS A 219 8.48 4.15 2.40
N ALA A 220 8.88 3.33 3.36
CA ALA A 220 9.29 3.81 4.70
C ALA A 220 10.50 4.73 4.61
N ALA A 221 11.47 4.41 3.76
CA ALA A 221 12.64 5.26 3.51
C ALA A 221 12.30 6.53 2.70
N GLY A 222 11.14 6.61 2.05
CA GLY A 222 10.76 7.72 1.19
C GLY A 222 11.61 7.81 -0.09
N LEU A 223 12.14 6.68 -0.55
CA LEU A 223 12.99 6.59 -1.73
C LEU A 223 12.18 6.26 -3.00
N GLY A 224 11.00 5.65 -2.84
CA GLY A 224 10.20 5.16 -3.95
C GLY A 224 11.02 4.26 -4.89
N LEU A 225 10.69 4.25 -6.16
CA LEU A 225 11.44 3.51 -7.18
C LEU A 225 12.70 4.26 -7.68
N GLY A 226 13.08 5.37 -7.06
CA GLY A 226 14.35 6.05 -7.33
C GLY A 226 15.58 5.24 -6.89
N MET A 227 15.38 4.26 -6.01
CA MET A 227 16.39 3.26 -5.66
C MET A 227 16.04 1.91 -6.28
N PRO A 228 16.97 1.24 -6.99
CA PRO A 228 16.71 -0.08 -7.56
C PRO A 228 16.31 -1.10 -6.47
N PRO A 229 15.16 -1.78 -6.58
CA PRO A 229 14.70 -2.73 -5.57
C PRO A 229 15.67 -3.90 -5.34
N ALA A 230 16.48 -4.25 -6.35
CA ALA A 230 17.52 -5.27 -6.22
C ALA A 230 18.56 -4.97 -5.12
N LEU A 231 18.74 -3.71 -4.74
CA LEU A 231 19.65 -3.28 -3.68
C LEU A 231 19.03 -3.39 -2.26
N VAL A 232 17.76 -3.76 -2.15
CA VAL A 232 17.06 -3.92 -0.86
C VAL A 232 16.99 -5.40 -0.50
N PRO A 233 17.77 -5.87 0.49
CA PRO A 233 17.78 -7.28 0.88
C PRO A 233 16.50 -7.66 1.64
N THR A 234 15.97 -8.84 1.36
CA THR A 234 14.73 -9.36 1.95
C THR A 234 14.94 -10.58 2.85
N GLY A 235 16.19 -10.95 3.07
CA GLY A 235 16.54 -12.15 3.84
C GLY A 235 16.28 -13.46 3.11
N GLY A 236 16.34 -14.57 3.85
CA GLY A 236 16.10 -15.90 3.31
C GLY A 236 14.66 -16.18 2.90
N SER A 237 14.45 -17.26 2.15
CA SER A 237 13.11 -17.75 1.82
C SER A 237 12.32 -18.03 3.10
N GLY A 238 11.06 -17.58 3.13
CA GLY A 238 10.20 -17.75 4.30
C GLY A 238 10.49 -16.82 5.49
N GLN A 239 11.55 -16.02 5.46
CA GLN A 239 11.83 -15.05 6.54
C GLN A 239 10.70 -14.02 6.65
N ARG A 240 10.21 -13.79 7.89
CA ARG A 240 9.05 -12.95 8.15
C ARG A 240 9.35 -11.60 8.80
N ALA A 241 10.58 -11.36 9.21
CA ALA A 241 11.00 -10.09 9.80
C ALA A 241 12.51 -9.91 9.65
N GLY A 242 12.97 -8.68 9.60
CA GLY A 242 14.39 -8.38 9.47
C GLY A 242 14.69 -6.89 9.57
N LEU A 243 15.95 -6.58 9.41
CA LEU A 243 16.50 -5.22 9.40
C LEU A 243 17.17 -4.95 8.07
N TRP A 244 17.09 -3.70 7.63
CA TRP A 244 17.81 -3.17 6.48
C TRP A 244 18.49 -1.86 6.84
N ARG A 245 19.80 -1.75 6.60
CA ARG A 245 20.56 -0.51 6.68
C ARG A 245 20.59 0.12 5.29
N GLY A 246 19.64 1.02 5.06
CA GLY A 246 19.56 1.79 3.83
C GLY A 246 20.36 3.10 3.90
N PRO A 247 20.37 3.87 2.80
CA PRO A 247 21.11 5.14 2.73
C PRO A 247 20.59 6.21 3.70
N LEU A 248 19.35 6.10 4.14
CA LEU A 248 18.71 7.06 5.06
C LEU A 248 18.58 6.53 6.50
N GLY A 249 19.25 5.43 6.83
CA GLY A 249 19.27 4.88 8.18
C GLY A 249 18.87 3.42 8.27
N LEU A 250 18.54 2.98 9.48
CA LEU A 250 18.11 1.63 9.78
C LEU A 250 16.58 1.53 9.66
N PHE A 251 16.11 0.48 8.99
CA PHE A 251 14.69 0.16 8.85
C PHE A 251 14.46 -1.28 9.24
N GLY A 252 13.40 -1.53 9.99
CA GLY A 252 12.92 -2.87 10.26
C GLY A 252 11.66 -3.17 9.45
N TRP A 253 11.48 -4.44 9.12
CA TRP A 253 10.31 -4.91 8.39
C TRP A 253 9.72 -6.17 9.02
N ARG A 254 8.43 -6.39 8.79
CA ARG A 254 7.70 -7.59 9.20
C ARG A 254 6.59 -7.92 8.20
N VAL A 255 6.59 -9.15 7.74
CA VAL A 255 5.46 -9.73 6.98
C VAL A 255 4.40 -10.18 7.96
N ALA A 256 3.16 -9.74 7.72
CA ALA A 256 2.00 -10.11 8.51
C ALA A 256 1.08 -11.06 7.73
N PRO A 257 0.43 -12.02 8.39
CA PRO A 257 -0.57 -12.85 7.75
C PRO A 257 -1.79 -12.02 7.36
N CYS A 258 -2.17 -12.07 6.09
CA CYS A 258 -3.36 -11.39 5.56
C CYS A 258 -4.03 -12.29 4.53
N PRO A 259 -5.33 -12.59 4.67
CA PRO A 259 -6.04 -13.43 3.70
C PRO A 259 -5.93 -12.87 2.27
N GLY A 260 -5.50 -13.70 1.34
CA GLY A 260 -5.40 -13.33 -0.08
C GLY A 260 -4.26 -12.36 -0.45
N HIS A 261 -3.43 -11.92 0.52
CA HIS A 261 -2.36 -10.96 0.26
C HIS A 261 -1.06 -11.31 1.01
N TRP A 262 0.06 -10.96 0.41
CA TRP A 262 1.28 -10.65 1.14
C TRP A 262 1.16 -9.24 1.68
N LEU A 263 1.47 -9.07 2.95
CA LEU A 263 1.38 -7.78 3.63
C LEU A 263 2.67 -7.57 4.42
N CYS A 264 3.32 -6.44 4.22
CA CYS A 264 4.54 -6.07 4.94
C CYS A 264 4.42 -4.68 5.56
N VAL A 265 4.79 -4.57 6.82
CA VAL A 265 5.01 -3.28 7.49
C VAL A 265 6.50 -3.04 7.61
N ALA A 266 6.93 -1.83 7.28
CA ALA A 266 8.29 -1.35 7.51
C ALA A 266 8.28 -0.07 8.34
N GLN A 267 9.28 0.10 9.22
CA GLN A 267 9.44 1.30 10.03
C GLN A 267 10.90 1.64 10.28
N THR A 268 11.17 2.88 10.64
CA THR A 268 12.51 3.34 11.02
C THR A 268 12.97 2.68 12.31
N GLY A 269 14.26 2.33 12.39
CA GLY A 269 15.01 2.00 13.62
C GLY A 269 14.93 0.57 14.10
N LYS A 270 13.77 -0.07 14.05
CA LYS A 270 13.56 -1.41 14.64
C LYS A 270 12.58 -2.25 13.83
N ILE A 271 12.58 -3.57 14.09
CA ILE A 271 11.58 -4.47 13.55
C ILE A 271 10.21 -4.12 14.14
N PRO A 272 9.17 -3.90 13.31
CA PRO A 272 7.81 -3.64 13.79
C PRO A 272 7.31 -4.77 14.69
N GLN A 273 6.53 -4.43 15.72
CA GLN A 273 5.74 -5.45 16.43
C GLN A 273 4.73 -6.10 15.45
N PRO A 274 4.24 -7.31 15.73
CA PRO A 274 3.15 -7.90 14.94
C PRO A 274 1.98 -6.92 14.86
N PRO A 275 1.55 -6.52 13.65
CA PRO A 275 0.49 -5.53 13.52
C PRO A 275 -0.87 -6.13 13.88
N ARG A 276 -1.76 -5.29 14.39
CA ARG A 276 -3.19 -5.59 14.47
C ARG A 276 -3.81 -5.34 13.10
N ILE A 277 -4.55 -6.31 12.56
CA ILE A 277 -5.22 -6.18 11.26
C ILE A 277 -6.73 -6.08 11.48
N LEU A 278 -7.34 -5.04 10.93
CA LEU A 278 -8.77 -4.77 11.03
C LEU A 278 -9.36 -4.59 9.63
N TRP A 279 -10.43 -5.32 9.34
CA TRP A 279 -11.17 -5.20 8.08
C TRP A 279 -12.38 -4.29 8.26
N GLN A 280 -12.64 -3.45 7.27
CA GLN A 280 -13.76 -2.53 7.20
C GLN A 280 -14.41 -2.63 5.81
N THR A 281 -15.72 -2.56 5.75
CA THR A 281 -16.41 -2.49 4.46
C THR A 281 -16.43 -1.06 3.91
N PRO A 282 -16.53 -0.87 2.58
CA PRO A 282 -16.69 0.46 1.97
C PRO A 282 -17.90 1.23 2.53
N CYS A 283 -19.01 0.54 2.81
CA CYS A 283 -20.20 1.14 3.40
C CYS A 283 -19.96 1.65 4.83
N GLU A 284 -19.21 0.90 5.64
CA GLU A 284 -18.81 1.34 6.99
C GLU A 284 -17.94 2.58 6.94
N LEU A 285 -16.97 2.61 6.02
CA LEU A 285 -16.10 3.78 5.85
C LEU A 285 -16.89 5.04 5.48
N LEU A 286 -17.81 4.96 4.52
CA LEU A 286 -18.66 6.10 4.14
C LEU A 286 -19.58 6.54 5.29
N ARG A 287 -20.18 5.59 6.01
CA ARG A 287 -20.99 5.90 7.20
C ARG A 287 -20.17 6.61 8.27
N ASN A 288 -18.97 6.16 8.53
CA ASN A 288 -18.07 6.74 9.51
C ASN A 288 -17.61 8.15 9.11
N LEU A 289 -17.31 8.38 7.82
CA LEU A 289 -17.05 9.74 7.32
C LEU A 289 -18.25 10.67 7.50
N ALA A 290 -19.47 10.18 7.22
CA ALA A 290 -20.68 10.95 7.42
C ALA A 290 -20.91 11.32 8.90
N ARG A 291 -20.64 10.38 9.83
CA ARG A 291 -20.72 10.66 11.28
C ARG A 291 -19.73 11.73 11.70
N LEU A 292 -18.48 11.64 11.25
CA LEU A 292 -17.46 12.65 11.56
C LEU A 292 -17.88 14.05 11.11
N ARG A 293 -18.52 14.18 9.94
CA ARG A 293 -19.04 15.48 9.46
C ARG A 293 -20.11 16.11 10.35
N GLN A 294 -20.84 15.33 11.12
CA GLN A 294 -21.86 15.83 12.03
C GLN A 294 -21.29 16.41 13.33
N HIS A 295 -20.02 16.12 13.62
CA HIS A 295 -19.31 16.59 14.81
C HIS A 295 -18.36 17.76 14.53
N VAL A 296 -18.38 18.26 13.31
CA VAL A 296 -17.66 19.43 12.81
C VAL A 296 -18.61 20.57 12.54
#